data_6af555b8dc87f890dc8c27e994897a40
#
_entry.id   6af555b8dc87f890dc8c27e994897a40
#
_cell.length_a   1.000
_cell.length_b   1.000
_cell.length_c   1.000
_cell.angle_alpha   90.00
_cell.angle_beta   90.00
_cell.angle_gamma   90.00
#
_symmetry.space_group_name_H-M   'P 1'
#
loop_
_entity.id
_entity.type
_entity.pdbx_description
1 polymer ?
#
loop_
_entity_poly.entity_id
_entity_poly.type
_entity_poly.pdbx_seq_one_letter_code
_entity_poly.pdbx_strand_id
1 'polypeptide(L)'
;FHFHDCMITNVVDIMPHPGTSPETLATVREFCRAIDQFPIELKKEQHGYVFNTMLTEFMGAALSLASKGVAEVPDIDRAWMGIMRTFAGPFGIMDSIGLETVYKVTDYWAEKKDDDKSRRNVAFVKAYVDRGELGMKTGKGFYSYPEPEFTQPDFMQGIK
;
A
#
# COMPACT_ATOMS: atom_id res chain seq x y z
N PHE A 1 -17.59 1.10 9.39
CA PHE A 1 -16.31 0.44 9.62
C PHE A 1 -15.69 -0.04 8.30
N HIS A 2 -14.40 -0.34 8.31
CA HIS A 2 -13.64 -0.68 7.11
C HIS A 2 -12.86 -1.99 7.32
N PHE A 3 -13.05 -2.95 6.42
CA PHE A 3 -12.28 -4.18 6.36
C PHE A 3 -10.99 -3.98 5.55
N HIS A 4 -9.92 -4.59 6.00
CA HIS A 4 -8.79 -4.93 5.16
C HIS A 4 -9.05 -6.27 4.42
N ASP A 5 -8.03 -6.86 3.81
CA ASP A 5 -8.19 -8.18 3.19
C ASP A 5 -8.46 -9.24 4.28
N CYS A 6 -9.73 -9.55 4.49
CA CYS A 6 -10.19 -10.48 5.52
C CYS A 6 -9.74 -11.95 5.30
N MET A 7 -9.16 -12.26 4.15
CA MET A 7 -8.53 -13.57 3.90
C MET A 7 -7.11 -13.65 4.46
N ILE A 8 -6.49 -12.50 4.76
CA ILE A 8 -5.09 -12.40 5.20
C ILE A 8 -5.02 -11.90 6.64
N THR A 9 -5.93 -10.99 7.04
CA THR A 9 -5.92 -10.35 8.34
C THR A 9 -7.32 -10.25 8.94
N ASN A 10 -7.39 -10.23 10.27
CA ASN A 10 -8.62 -9.98 11.00
C ASN A 10 -8.68 -8.56 11.59
N VAL A 11 -7.89 -7.62 11.11
CA VAL A 11 -7.94 -6.23 11.56
C VAL A 11 -8.98 -5.44 10.78
N VAL A 12 -9.80 -4.66 11.50
CA VAL A 12 -10.77 -3.73 10.93
C VAL A 12 -10.65 -2.36 11.57
N ASP A 13 -10.95 -1.31 10.83
CA ASP A 13 -11.00 0.04 11.38
C ASP A 13 -12.45 0.44 11.71
N ILE A 14 -12.66 0.99 12.90
CA ILE A 14 -13.90 1.68 13.30
C ILE A 14 -13.59 3.16 13.37
N MET A 15 -14.20 3.94 12.48
CA MET A 15 -14.03 5.38 12.43
C MET A 15 -15.38 6.06 12.72
N PRO A 16 -15.55 6.64 13.93
CA PRO A 16 -16.76 7.35 14.26
C PRO A 16 -16.84 8.70 13.54
N HIS A 17 -18.06 9.08 13.17
CA HIS A 17 -18.41 10.46 12.82
C HIS A 17 -18.77 11.24 14.10
N PRO A 18 -18.62 12.57 14.18
CA PRO A 18 -18.98 13.36 15.36
C PRO A 18 -20.41 13.14 15.89
N GLY A 19 -21.34 12.74 15.02
CA GLY A 19 -22.72 12.39 15.40
C GLY A 19 -22.97 10.92 15.74
N THR A 20 -21.92 10.08 15.75
CA THR A 20 -22.08 8.64 16.09
C THR A 20 -22.31 8.48 17.59
N SER A 21 -23.40 7.82 17.99
CA SER A 21 -23.69 7.60 19.41
C SER A 21 -22.75 6.56 20.03
N PRO A 22 -22.51 6.63 21.36
CA PRO A 22 -21.75 5.61 22.08
C PRO A 22 -22.34 4.19 21.94
N GLU A 23 -23.66 4.07 21.89
CA GLU A 23 -24.38 2.80 21.72
C GLU A 23 -24.08 2.19 20.34
N THR A 24 -24.08 3.01 19.29
CA THR A 24 -23.71 2.58 17.92
C THR A 24 -22.27 2.06 17.90
N LEU A 25 -21.34 2.76 18.53
CA LEU A 25 -19.94 2.31 18.63
C LEU A 25 -19.82 0.98 19.38
N ALA A 26 -20.54 0.83 20.50
CA ALA A 26 -20.55 -0.41 21.27
C ALA A 26 -21.08 -1.58 20.42
N THR A 27 -22.19 -1.38 19.71
CA THR A 27 -22.79 -2.39 18.82
C THR A 27 -21.84 -2.81 17.71
N VAL A 28 -21.18 -1.85 17.03
CA VAL A 28 -20.23 -2.15 15.96
C VAL A 28 -18.99 -2.89 16.50
N ARG A 29 -18.52 -2.52 17.69
CA ARG A 29 -17.40 -3.21 18.35
C ARG A 29 -17.74 -4.66 18.69
N GLU A 30 -18.92 -4.90 19.26
CA GLU A 30 -19.41 -6.24 19.56
C GLU A 30 -19.58 -7.08 18.28
N PHE A 31 -20.16 -6.48 17.23
CA PHE A 31 -20.28 -7.13 15.93
C PHE A 31 -18.91 -7.55 15.38
N CYS A 32 -17.91 -6.67 15.39
CA CYS A 32 -16.56 -7.02 14.93
C CYS A 32 -16.02 -8.23 15.69
N ARG A 33 -16.16 -8.26 17.03
CA ARG A 33 -15.69 -9.39 17.85
C ARG A 33 -16.47 -10.68 17.55
N ALA A 34 -17.77 -10.57 17.33
CA ALA A 34 -18.62 -11.73 17.02
C ALA A 34 -18.26 -12.41 15.69
N ILE A 35 -17.61 -11.69 14.78
CA ILE A 35 -17.11 -12.21 13.50
C ILE A 35 -15.58 -12.36 13.48
N ASP A 36 -14.96 -12.54 14.65
CA ASP A 36 -13.51 -12.73 14.84
C ASP A 36 -12.64 -11.62 14.24
N GLN A 37 -13.15 -10.39 14.19
CA GLN A 37 -12.38 -9.24 13.77
C GLN A 37 -11.84 -8.44 14.95
N PHE A 38 -10.60 -7.96 14.81
CA PHE A 38 -9.93 -7.11 15.80
C PHE A 38 -10.12 -5.63 15.44
N PRO A 39 -10.97 -4.88 16.17
CA PRO A 39 -11.24 -3.49 15.84
C PRO A 39 -10.14 -2.54 16.31
N ILE A 40 -9.66 -1.71 15.40
CA ILE A 40 -8.88 -0.50 15.67
C ILE A 40 -9.85 0.69 15.69
N GLU A 41 -10.02 1.33 16.85
CA GLU A 41 -10.92 2.48 16.97
C GLU A 41 -10.17 3.79 16.77
N LEU A 42 -10.56 4.54 15.76
CA LEU A 42 -10.03 5.88 15.52
C LEU A 42 -10.71 6.87 16.47
N LYS A 43 -9.96 7.82 16.99
CA LYS A 43 -10.49 8.87 17.88
C LYS A 43 -11.15 10.02 17.13
N LYS A 44 -10.89 10.13 15.83
CA LYS A 44 -11.43 11.16 14.93
C LYS A 44 -11.40 10.67 13.49
N GLU A 45 -12.15 11.33 12.63
CA GLU A 45 -12.12 11.05 11.20
C GLU A 45 -10.71 11.24 10.61
N GLN A 46 -10.26 10.26 9.83
CA GLN A 46 -9.00 10.27 9.13
C GLN A 46 -9.17 9.60 7.76
N HIS A 47 -8.89 10.33 6.69
CA HIS A 47 -8.88 9.76 5.35
C HIS A 47 -7.77 8.70 5.24
N GLY A 48 -8.13 7.49 4.80
CA GLY A 48 -7.21 6.35 4.73
C GLY A 48 -7.06 5.58 6.04
N TYR A 49 -7.85 5.88 7.06
CA TYR A 49 -7.80 5.20 8.36
C TYR A 49 -6.38 5.18 8.94
N VAL A 50 -6.05 4.18 9.75
CA VAL A 50 -4.69 4.07 10.32
C VAL A 50 -3.72 3.47 9.29
N PHE A 51 -4.03 2.27 8.80
CA PHE A 51 -3.10 1.52 7.94
C PHE A 51 -2.87 2.19 6.60
N ASN A 52 -3.92 2.55 5.87
CA ASN A 52 -3.78 3.13 4.53
C ASN A 52 -3.10 4.50 4.55
N THR A 53 -3.24 5.27 5.66
CA THR A 53 -2.48 6.51 5.84
C THR A 53 -0.98 6.23 5.87
N MET A 54 -0.53 5.26 6.69
CA MET A 54 0.89 4.88 6.77
C MET A 54 1.38 4.27 5.44
N LEU A 55 0.59 3.37 4.86
CA LEU A 55 0.93 2.70 3.61
C LEU A 55 1.12 3.69 2.45
N THR A 56 0.25 4.69 2.34
CA THR A 56 0.34 5.72 1.28
C THR A 56 1.64 6.52 1.39
N GLU A 57 2.03 6.96 2.59
CA GLU A 57 3.29 7.68 2.79
C GLU A 57 4.51 6.78 2.57
N PHE A 58 4.46 5.53 2.98
CA PHE A 58 5.50 4.52 2.73
C PHE A 58 5.71 4.30 1.23
N MET A 59 4.64 4.00 0.48
CA MET A 59 4.71 3.85 -0.97
C MET A 59 5.18 5.14 -1.66
N GLY A 60 4.71 6.29 -1.21
CA GLY A 60 5.11 7.58 -1.75
C GLY A 60 6.59 7.88 -1.56
N ALA A 61 7.19 7.45 -0.45
CA ALA A 61 8.63 7.55 -0.22
C ALA A 61 9.43 6.67 -1.19
N ALA A 62 9.02 5.41 -1.36
CA ALA A 62 9.65 4.47 -2.29
C ALA A 62 9.57 4.95 -3.75
N LEU A 63 8.37 5.36 -4.19
CA LEU A 63 8.16 5.95 -5.52
C LEU A 63 9.07 7.17 -5.76
N SER A 64 9.28 7.99 -4.73
CA SER A 64 10.16 9.17 -4.86
C SER A 64 11.63 8.81 -5.05
N LEU A 65 12.10 7.72 -4.48
CA LEU A 65 13.47 7.22 -4.70
C LEU A 65 13.63 6.71 -6.13
N ALA A 66 12.70 5.88 -6.60
CA ALA A 66 12.74 5.33 -7.96
C ALA A 66 12.54 6.42 -9.02
N SER A 67 11.51 7.28 -8.89
CA SER A 67 11.19 8.32 -9.88
C SER A 67 12.27 9.40 -10.02
N LYS A 68 13.17 9.54 -9.03
CA LYS A 68 14.34 10.40 -9.08
C LYS A 68 15.61 9.68 -9.56
N GLY A 69 15.54 8.37 -9.80
CA GLY A 69 16.72 7.58 -10.14
C GLY A 69 17.76 7.49 -9.00
N VAL A 70 17.32 7.57 -7.75
CA VAL A 70 18.19 7.44 -6.57
C VAL A 70 18.62 5.99 -6.39
N ALA A 71 17.70 5.05 -6.65
CA ALA A 71 17.94 3.62 -6.64
C ALA A 71 16.95 2.91 -7.57
N GLU A 72 17.33 1.73 -8.04
CA GLU A 72 16.46 0.88 -8.84
C GLU A 72 15.37 0.23 -7.97
N VAL A 73 14.24 -0.12 -8.59
CA VAL A 73 13.10 -0.77 -7.91
C VAL A 73 13.52 -1.98 -7.06
N PRO A 74 14.32 -2.94 -7.58
CA PRO A 74 14.75 -4.09 -6.77
C PRO A 74 15.62 -3.70 -5.57
N ASP A 75 16.43 -2.67 -5.69
CA ASP A 75 17.32 -2.25 -4.59
C ASP A 75 16.55 -1.57 -3.46
N ILE A 76 15.51 -0.81 -3.79
CA ILE A 76 14.62 -0.20 -2.79
C ILE A 76 13.90 -1.30 -2.01
N ASP A 77 13.35 -2.30 -2.72
CA ASP A 77 12.68 -3.43 -2.09
C ASP A 77 13.66 -4.27 -1.26
N ARG A 78 14.84 -4.54 -1.79
CA ARG A 78 15.91 -5.27 -1.09
C ARG A 78 16.33 -4.57 0.20
N ALA A 79 16.50 -3.25 0.17
CA ALA A 79 16.84 -2.47 1.36
C ALA A 79 15.76 -2.60 2.44
N TRP A 80 14.49 -2.46 2.07
CA TRP A 80 13.38 -2.61 2.99
C TRP A 80 13.28 -4.03 3.55
N MET A 81 13.24 -5.03 2.66
CA MET A 81 13.10 -6.43 3.04
C MET A 81 14.24 -6.91 3.95
N GLY A 82 15.48 -6.51 3.65
CA GLY A 82 16.65 -6.91 4.41
C GLY A 82 16.69 -6.34 5.81
N ILE A 83 16.31 -5.08 5.98
CA ILE A 83 16.31 -4.38 7.27
C ILE A 83 15.10 -4.78 8.10
N MET A 84 13.90 -4.76 7.51
CA MET A 84 12.64 -5.00 8.21
C MET A 84 12.25 -6.47 8.28
N ARG A 85 12.95 -7.34 7.54
CA ARG A 85 12.69 -8.80 7.44
C ARG A 85 11.26 -9.12 7.01
N THR A 86 10.75 -8.35 6.05
CA THR A 86 9.44 -8.55 5.45
C THR A 86 9.53 -9.43 4.21
N PHE A 87 8.42 -10.08 3.84
CA PHE A 87 8.34 -10.94 2.67
C PHE A 87 8.40 -10.16 1.35
N ALA A 88 7.93 -8.93 1.32
CA ALA A 88 7.94 -8.05 0.16
C ALA A 88 8.33 -6.62 0.56
N GLY A 89 8.93 -5.92 -0.37
CA GLY A 89 9.20 -4.50 -0.27
C GLY A 89 8.05 -3.65 -0.83
N PRO A 90 8.20 -2.31 -0.83
CA PRO A 90 7.15 -1.39 -1.25
C PRO A 90 6.64 -1.63 -2.68
N PHE A 91 7.48 -1.99 -3.62
CA PHE A 91 7.08 -2.25 -5.01
C PHE A 91 6.38 -3.59 -5.18
N GLY A 92 6.83 -4.63 -4.50
CA GLY A 92 6.10 -5.91 -4.43
C GLY A 92 4.72 -5.75 -3.80
N ILE A 93 4.58 -4.92 -2.77
CA ILE A 93 3.29 -4.57 -2.16
C ILE A 93 2.41 -3.80 -3.15
N MET A 94 2.94 -2.81 -3.87
CA MET A 94 2.19 -2.07 -4.88
C MET A 94 1.67 -2.97 -6.00
N ASP A 95 2.46 -3.93 -6.46
CA ASP A 95 2.04 -4.92 -7.46
C ASP A 95 0.91 -5.82 -6.94
N SER A 96 0.91 -6.19 -5.67
CA SER A 96 -0.17 -6.97 -5.05
C SER A 96 -1.48 -6.17 -4.92
N ILE A 97 -1.40 -4.88 -4.61
CA ILE A 97 -2.54 -3.95 -4.58
C ILE A 97 -3.12 -3.75 -5.98
N GLY A 98 -2.25 -3.75 -6.98
CA GLY A 98 -2.55 -3.44 -8.38
C GLY A 98 -2.30 -1.98 -8.73
N LEU A 99 -1.52 -1.77 -9.80
CA LEU A 99 -0.98 -0.45 -10.15
C LEU A 99 -2.05 0.56 -10.61
N GLU A 100 -3.23 0.11 -11.05
CA GLU A 100 -4.36 1.02 -11.28
C GLU A 100 -4.83 1.69 -9.99
N THR A 101 -4.93 0.92 -8.90
CA THR A 101 -5.31 1.44 -7.59
C THR A 101 -4.22 2.36 -7.05
N VAL A 102 -2.97 1.93 -7.14
CA VAL A 102 -1.81 2.73 -6.73
C VAL A 102 -1.78 4.05 -7.50
N TYR A 103 -1.99 4.02 -8.82
CA TYR A 103 -2.06 5.22 -9.66
C TYR A 103 -3.16 6.18 -9.19
N LYS A 104 -4.40 5.68 -9.02
CA LYS A 104 -5.54 6.52 -8.59
C LYS A 104 -5.30 7.18 -7.23
N VAL A 105 -4.73 6.43 -6.27
CA VAL A 105 -4.43 6.97 -4.93
C VAL A 105 -3.30 8.00 -5.02
N THR A 106 -2.24 7.72 -5.78
CA THR A 106 -1.10 8.61 -5.94
C THR A 106 -1.52 9.91 -6.64
N ASP A 107 -2.35 9.83 -7.66
CA ASP A 107 -2.89 10.96 -8.43
C ASP A 107 -3.79 11.84 -7.57
N TYR A 108 -4.73 11.24 -6.83
CA TYR A 108 -5.57 11.96 -5.88
C TYR A 108 -4.76 12.80 -4.88
N TRP A 109 -3.70 12.23 -4.32
CA TRP A 109 -2.85 12.96 -3.37
C TRP A 109 -1.94 13.98 -4.07
N ALA A 110 -1.54 13.74 -5.31
CA ALA A 110 -0.76 14.70 -6.09
C ALA A 110 -1.58 15.97 -6.39
N GLU A 111 -2.86 15.82 -6.72
CA GLU A 111 -3.77 16.96 -6.89
C GLU A 111 -3.93 17.78 -5.60
N LYS A 112 -3.93 17.11 -4.43
CA LYS A 112 -4.06 17.77 -3.13
C LYS A 112 -2.79 18.49 -2.69
N LYS A 113 -1.62 17.88 -2.93
CA LYS A 113 -0.31 18.41 -2.50
C LYS A 113 0.25 19.43 -3.49
N ASP A 114 -0.09 19.32 -4.75
CA ASP A 114 0.34 20.18 -5.88
C ASP A 114 1.85 20.46 -5.91
N ASP A 115 2.65 19.43 -5.69
CA ASP A 115 4.11 19.51 -5.65
C ASP A 115 4.78 18.62 -6.73
N ASP A 116 6.01 18.98 -7.10
CA ASP A 116 6.78 18.27 -8.14
C ASP A 116 7.12 16.82 -7.79
N LYS A 117 7.27 16.50 -6.50
CA LYS A 117 7.53 15.15 -6.03
C LYS A 117 6.32 14.26 -6.34
N SER A 118 5.14 14.73 -5.98
CA SER A 118 3.90 14.00 -6.19
C SER A 118 3.61 13.79 -7.69
N ARG A 119 3.79 14.84 -8.50
CA ARG A 119 3.64 14.74 -9.97
C ARG A 119 4.60 13.74 -10.60
N ARG A 120 5.88 13.69 -10.17
CA ARG A 120 6.83 12.67 -10.65
C ARG A 120 6.42 11.25 -10.26
N ASN A 121 5.95 11.05 -9.04
CA ASN A 121 5.48 9.74 -8.57
C ASN A 121 4.29 9.25 -9.40
N VAL A 122 3.32 10.14 -9.70
CA VAL A 122 2.18 9.84 -10.59
C VAL A 122 2.68 9.41 -11.97
N ALA A 123 3.55 10.22 -12.58
CA ALA A 123 4.08 9.92 -13.92
C ALA A 123 4.82 8.57 -13.94
N PHE A 124 5.57 8.24 -12.89
CA PHE A 124 6.31 6.99 -12.77
C PHE A 124 5.35 5.78 -12.76
N VAL A 125 4.32 5.79 -11.93
CA VAL A 125 3.33 4.70 -11.88
C VAL A 125 2.52 4.65 -13.16
N LYS A 126 2.10 5.81 -13.68
CA LYS A 126 1.31 5.91 -14.92
C LYS A 126 1.98 5.23 -16.10
N ALA A 127 3.30 5.32 -16.21
CA ALA A 127 4.04 4.67 -17.28
C ALA A 127 3.87 3.14 -17.31
N TYR A 128 3.69 2.50 -16.17
CA TYR A 128 3.36 1.06 -16.08
C TYR A 128 1.91 0.80 -16.44
N VAL A 129 0.99 1.61 -15.90
CA VAL A 129 -0.45 1.48 -16.19
C VAL A 129 -0.73 1.63 -17.70
N ASP A 130 -0.12 2.61 -18.35
CA ASP A 130 -0.28 2.87 -19.78
C ASP A 130 0.21 1.69 -20.68
N ARG A 131 1.14 0.87 -20.16
CA ARG A 131 1.60 -0.36 -20.84
C ARG A 131 0.76 -1.60 -20.52
N GLY A 132 -0.26 -1.46 -19.65
CA GLY A 132 -1.07 -2.59 -19.17
C GLY A 132 -0.34 -3.48 -18.15
N GLU A 133 0.77 -3.02 -17.59
CA GLU A 133 1.55 -3.70 -16.55
C GLU A 133 0.94 -3.35 -15.19
N LEU A 134 -0.12 -4.08 -14.79
CA LEU A 134 -0.96 -3.70 -13.66
C LEU A 134 -0.64 -4.47 -12.36
N GLY A 135 0.49 -5.17 -12.31
CA GLY A 135 0.94 -5.97 -11.16
C GLY A 135 0.56 -7.44 -11.27
N MET A 136 0.44 -8.12 -10.14
CA MET A 136 0.16 -9.58 -10.07
C MET A 136 -1.03 -10.00 -10.92
N LYS A 137 -2.08 -9.22 -10.95
CA LYS A 137 -3.32 -9.49 -11.68
C LYS A 137 -3.12 -9.71 -13.18
N THR A 138 -2.16 -9.02 -13.78
CA THR A 138 -1.86 -9.11 -15.22
C THR A 138 -0.59 -9.90 -15.52
N GLY A 139 0.03 -10.50 -14.51
CA GLY A 139 1.29 -11.22 -14.64
C GLY A 139 2.52 -10.32 -14.76
N LYS A 140 2.33 -9.00 -14.76
CA LYS A 140 3.43 -8.02 -14.85
C LYS A 140 3.06 -6.69 -14.21
N GLY A 141 3.98 -6.13 -13.46
CA GLY A 141 3.96 -4.81 -12.88
C GLY A 141 5.37 -4.28 -12.77
N PHE A 142 5.81 -3.87 -11.59
CA PHE A 142 7.21 -3.61 -11.29
C PHE A 142 8.05 -4.88 -11.42
N TYR A 143 7.42 -6.03 -11.13
CA TYR A 143 7.99 -7.36 -11.27
C TYR A 143 7.17 -8.22 -12.25
N SER A 144 7.74 -9.37 -12.63
CA SER A 144 7.04 -10.39 -13.42
C SER A 144 6.54 -11.51 -12.52
N TYR A 145 5.35 -12.04 -12.80
CA TYR A 145 4.64 -13.05 -12.00
C TYR A 145 4.37 -14.31 -12.85
N PRO A 146 4.28 -15.50 -12.24
CA PRO A 146 4.04 -15.79 -10.80
C PRO A 146 5.29 -15.84 -9.91
N GLU A 147 6.49 -15.77 -10.43
CA GLU A 147 7.74 -15.91 -9.69
C GLU A 147 8.53 -14.59 -9.69
N PRO A 148 8.10 -13.57 -8.91
CA PRO A 148 8.78 -12.28 -8.93
C PRO A 148 10.20 -12.40 -8.37
N GLU A 149 11.10 -11.56 -8.88
CA GLU A 149 12.53 -11.57 -8.55
C GLU A 149 12.77 -11.52 -7.03
N PHE A 150 11.97 -10.77 -6.28
CA PHE A 150 12.13 -10.63 -4.84
C PHE A 150 11.85 -11.93 -4.03
N THR A 151 11.27 -12.95 -4.66
CA THR A 151 11.08 -14.28 -4.02
C THR A 151 12.24 -15.24 -4.28
N GLN A 152 13.18 -14.87 -5.15
CA GLN A 152 14.30 -15.73 -5.48
C GLN A 152 15.33 -15.79 -4.34
N PRO A 153 15.96 -16.94 -4.07
CA PRO A 153 16.86 -17.10 -2.93
C PRO A 153 18.07 -16.17 -2.95
N ASP A 154 18.49 -15.72 -4.12
CA ASP A 154 19.65 -14.85 -4.34
C ASP A 154 19.28 -13.35 -4.36
N PHE A 155 18.00 -13.00 -4.33
CA PHE A 155 17.55 -11.61 -4.36
C PHE A 155 18.24 -10.75 -3.30
N MET A 156 18.38 -11.29 -2.07
CA MET A 156 18.99 -10.58 -0.95
C MET A 156 20.52 -10.44 -1.07
N GLN A 157 21.15 -11.10 -2.03
CA GLN A 157 22.60 -11.00 -2.25
C GLN A 157 23.00 -9.78 -3.12
N GLY A 158 22.01 -9.07 -3.67
CA GLY A 158 22.23 -7.93 -4.54
C GLY A 158 22.67 -8.31 -5.95
N ILE A 159 23.08 -7.30 -6.71
CA ILE A 159 23.69 -7.49 -8.04
C ILE A 159 25.11 -8.00 -7.82
N LYS A 160 25.44 -9.16 -8.41
CA LYS A 160 26.80 -9.69 -8.44
C LYS A 160 27.61 -8.97 -9.50
#